data_1330086cb2717f87ea32f6ffbbc45dc5
#
_entry.id   1330086cb2717f87ea32f6ffbbc45dc5
#
_cell.length_a   1.000
_cell.length_b   1.000
_cell.length_c   1.000
_cell.angle_alpha   90.00
_cell.angle_beta   90.00
_cell.angle_gamma   90.00
#
_symmetry.space_group_name_H-M   'P 1'
#
loop_
_entity.id
_entity.type
_entity.pdbx_description
1 polymer ?
#
loop_
_entity_poly.entity_id
_entity_poly.type
_entity_poly.pdbx_seq_one_letter_code
_entity_poly.pdbx_strand_id
1 'polypeptide(L)'
;MPTFDADTPEYSALTVNPTDVIDVEPEVSGVDIDITVNDAAHENGEAATWTPGENDVEITVTNASNVKVYAITVTYTPPDGTLSALTIGALTLDPTFDKDTTEYTTSTTDAANTITATATDTENATIEILNGETEVTNGAAATWAEGENIVTITVTNGVTVVVYTVTVTKGE
;
A
#
# COMPACT_ATOMS: atom_id res chain seq x y z
N MET A 1 16.79 3.62 11.64
CA MET A 1 16.85 5.09 11.84
C MET A 1 18.25 5.45 12.31
N PRO A 2 18.83 6.58 11.86
CA PRO A 2 20.07 7.08 12.44
C PRO A 2 19.84 7.45 13.91
N THR A 3 20.91 7.31 14.72
CA THR A 3 20.87 7.78 16.12
C THR A 3 20.83 9.30 16.13
N PHE A 4 19.95 9.89 16.93
CA PHE A 4 19.87 11.34 17.08
C PHE A 4 21.16 11.89 17.70
N ASP A 5 21.65 13.01 17.14
CA ASP A 5 22.77 13.80 17.64
C ASP A 5 22.37 15.27 17.59
N ALA A 6 22.40 15.94 18.75
CA ALA A 6 21.98 17.32 18.87
C ALA A 6 22.77 18.30 17.99
N ASP A 7 23.96 17.96 17.52
CA ASP A 7 24.79 18.79 16.64
C ASP A 7 24.58 18.53 15.15
N THR A 8 23.81 17.48 14.80
CA THR A 8 23.44 17.15 13.43
C THR A 8 22.06 17.75 13.12
N PRO A 9 21.95 18.72 12.18
CA PRO A 9 20.69 19.40 11.89
C PRO A 9 19.84 18.67 10.83
N GLU A 10 20.40 17.72 10.09
CA GLU A 10 19.72 17.05 8.97
C GLU A 10 19.69 15.54 9.13
N TYR A 11 18.52 14.93 8.90
CA TYR A 11 18.30 13.49 8.99
C TYR A 11 17.48 12.99 7.81
N SER A 12 17.58 11.67 7.56
CA SER A 12 16.67 10.96 6.67
C SER A 12 16.18 9.67 7.31
N ALA A 13 14.95 9.30 7.02
CA ALA A 13 14.32 8.05 7.46
C ALA A 13 13.54 7.41 6.31
N LEU A 14 13.44 6.08 6.33
CA LEU A 14 12.62 5.31 5.41
C LEU A 14 11.52 4.61 6.21
N THR A 15 10.30 4.62 5.69
CA THR A 15 9.18 3.90 6.29
C THR A 15 8.29 3.26 5.23
N VAL A 16 7.65 2.15 5.59
CA VAL A 16 6.56 1.51 4.84
C VAL A 16 5.22 1.69 5.55
N ASN A 17 5.24 2.33 6.74
CA ASN A 17 4.03 2.66 7.49
C ASN A 17 3.44 3.98 6.96
N PRO A 18 2.13 4.08 6.84
CA PRO A 18 1.49 5.32 6.41
C PRO A 18 1.48 6.40 7.50
N THR A 19 1.77 6.02 8.75
CA THR A 19 1.83 6.93 9.91
C THR A 19 2.92 6.51 10.87
N ASP A 20 3.61 7.48 11.47
CA ASP A 20 4.55 7.25 12.58
C ASP A 20 4.42 8.42 13.57
N VAL A 21 4.67 8.16 14.86
CA VAL A 21 4.63 9.20 15.91
C VAL A 21 5.91 10.03 15.86
N ILE A 22 5.77 11.36 15.89
CA ILE A 22 6.88 12.28 16.07
C ILE A 22 6.89 12.68 17.55
N ASP A 23 7.91 12.23 18.28
CA ASP A 23 8.08 12.52 19.70
C ASP A 23 9.45 13.18 19.93
N VAL A 24 9.42 14.40 20.45
CA VAL A 24 10.58 15.23 20.69
C VAL A 24 10.71 15.52 22.17
N GLU A 25 11.75 14.97 22.80
CA GLU A 25 12.08 15.21 24.20
C GLU A 25 13.26 16.18 24.33
N PRO A 26 13.05 17.40 24.88
CA PRO A 26 14.14 18.32 25.12
C PRO A 26 14.97 17.94 26.37
N GLU A 27 16.29 18.08 26.32
CA GLU A 27 17.16 17.83 27.47
C GLU A 27 16.96 18.79 28.64
N VAL A 28 16.43 19.98 28.37
CA VAL A 28 16.19 21.04 29.35
C VAL A 28 14.72 21.47 29.36
N SER A 29 14.21 21.83 30.53
CA SER A 29 12.84 22.33 30.66
C SER A 29 12.71 23.79 30.22
N GLY A 30 11.51 24.18 29.78
CA GLY A 30 11.17 25.56 29.40
C GLY A 30 11.63 25.94 28.00
N VAL A 31 11.81 24.96 27.15
CA VAL A 31 11.97 25.14 25.69
C VAL A 31 10.60 25.08 25.01
N ASP A 32 10.48 25.83 23.92
CA ASP A 32 9.36 25.78 23.01
C ASP A 32 9.72 24.89 21.83
N ILE A 33 8.80 24.03 21.39
CA ILE A 33 9.01 23.09 20.30
C ILE A 33 7.88 23.28 19.29
N ASP A 34 8.23 23.72 18.09
CA ASP A 34 7.35 23.80 16.95
C ASP A 34 7.71 22.69 15.95
N ILE A 35 6.72 21.93 15.51
CA ILE A 35 6.89 20.87 14.52
C ILE A 35 6.01 21.17 13.32
N THR A 36 6.56 21.04 12.11
CA THR A 36 5.77 21.03 10.88
C THR A 36 6.03 19.76 10.09
N VAL A 37 4.99 19.27 9.40
CA VAL A 37 5.05 18.15 8.45
C VAL A 37 4.49 18.64 7.12
N ASN A 38 5.31 18.66 6.08
CA ASN A 38 4.93 19.20 4.76
C ASN A 38 4.33 20.62 4.89
N ASP A 39 5.01 21.50 5.62
CA ASP A 39 4.61 22.89 5.93
C ASP A 39 3.35 23.04 6.81
N ALA A 40 2.71 21.96 7.24
CA ALA A 40 1.55 22.00 8.15
C ALA A 40 1.98 21.81 9.61
N ALA A 41 1.40 22.59 10.54
CA ALA A 41 1.67 22.43 11.96
C ALA A 41 1.30 21.04 12.47
N HIS A 42 2.15 20.47 13.32
CA HIS A 42 2.00 19.14 13.90
C HIS A 42 2.26 19.18 15.41
N GLU A 43 1.43 18.45 16.17
CA GLU A 43 1.56 18.38 17.63
C GLU A 43 2.61 17.34 18.04
N ASN A 44 3.44 17.67 19.02
CA ASN A 44 4.44 16.76 19.57
C ASN A 44 3.77 15.54 20.26
N GLY A 45 4.27 14.36 20.00
CA GLY A 45 3.71 13.09 20.52
C GLY A 45 2.54 12.52 19.71
N GLU A 46 2.08 13.20 18.68
CA GLU A 46 1.00 12.72 17.79
C GLU A 46 1.56 11.99 16.56
N ALA A 47 0.69 11.23 15.89
CA ALA A 47 1.06 10.53 14.67
C ALA A 47 0.98 11.43 13.44
N ALA A 48 2.10 11.57 12.73
CA ALA A 48 2.13 12.19 11.42
C ALA A 48 1.62 11.19 10.35
N THR A 49 0.97 11.70 9.31
CA THR A 49 0.53 10.91 8.15
C THR A 49 1.43 11.23 6.96
N TRP A 50 1.98 10.19 6.34
CA TRP A 50 2.90 10.33 5.22
C TRP A 50 2.18 10.24 3.88
N THR A 51 2.59 11.07 2.94
CA THR A 51 2.26 10.90 1.53
C THR A 51 3.32 10.03 0.84
N PRO A 52 2.96 9.20 -0.16
CA PRO A 52 3.96 8.43 -0.91
C PRO A 52 5.07 9.31 -1.47
N GLY A 53 6.33 8.91 -1.26
CA GLY A 53 7.52 9.66 -1.59
C GLY A 53 8.11 10.40 -0.39
N GLU A 54 8.78 11.52 -0.64
CA GLU A 54 9.46 12.33 0.36
C GLU A 54 8.47 13.22 1.11
N ASN A 55 8.62 13.28 2.43
CA ASN A 55 7.89 14.14 3.34
C ASN A 55 8.90 14.91 4.19
N ASP A 56 8.73 16.22 4.29
CA ASP A 56 9.59 17.08 5.04
C ASP A 56 9.03 17.30 6.45
N VAL A 57 9.86 17.03 7.46
CA VAL A 57 9.58 17.35 8.86
C VAL A 57 10.59 18.39 9.31
N GLU A 58 10.11 19.51 9.79
CA GLU A 58 10.94 20.54 10.42
C GLU A 58 10.59 20.62 11.91
N ILE A 59 11.62 20.59 12.76
CA ILE A 59 11.48 20.72 14.20
C ILE A 59 12.29 21.94 14.63
N THR A 60 11.61 22.97 15.10
CA THR A 60 12.22 24.17 15.64
C THR A 60 12.19 24.15 17.17
N VAL A 61 13.35 24.18 17.78
CA VAL A 61 13.54 24.20 19.24
C VAL A 61 14.01 25.57 19.66
N THR A 62 13.23 26.26 20.50
CA THR A 62 13.52 27.60 20.98
C THR A 62 13.75 27.64 22.49
N ASN A 63 14.91 28.12 22.92
CA ASN A 63 15.22 28.35 24.32
C ASN A 63 15.67 29.83 24.50
N ALA A 64 14.77 30.63 25.06
CA ALA A 64 14.94 32.10 25.15
C ALA A 64 15.22 32.76 23.78
N SER A 65 16.46 33.14 23.49
CA SER A 65 16.87 33.72 22.21
C SER A 65 17.63 32.75 21.31
N ASN A 66 17.85 31.52 21.76
CA ASN A 66 18.54 30.52 20.98
C ASN A 66 17.50 29.65 20.23
N VAL A 67 17.66 29.57 18.93
CA VAL A 67 16.82 28.78 18.05
C VAL A 67 17.68 27.72 17.36
N LYS A 68 17.23 26.47 17.35
CA LYS A 68 17.83 25.38 16.59
C LYS A 68 16.77 24.70 15.74
N VAL A 69 17.08 24.45 14.49
CA VAL A 69 16.18 23.79 13.53
C VAL A 69 16.79 22.47 13.11
N TYR A 70 15.95 21.43 13.11
CA TYR A 70 16.28 20.11 12.58
C TYR A 70 15.36 19.82 11.41
N ALA A 71 15.93 19.39 10.28
CA ALA A 71 15.21 18.97 9.10
C ALA A 71 15.31 17.44 8.93
N ILE A 72 14.18 16.77 8.81
CA ILE A 72 14.13 15.33 8.63
C ILE A 72 13.34 15.02 7.35
N THR A 73 13.98 14.38 6.37
CA THR A 73 13.28 13.86 5.20
C THR A 73 12.81 12.42 5.48
N VAL A 74 11.51 12.20 5.52
CA VAL A 74 10.90 10.87 5.69
C VAL A 74 10.41 10.38 4.32
N THR A 75 11.03 9.33 3.79
CA THR A 75 10.58 8.69 2.54
C THR A 75 9.63 7.55 2.87
N TYR A 76 8.35 7.72 2.52
CA TYR A 76 7.33 6.69 2.64
C TYR A 76 7.17 5.95 1.32
N THR A 77 7.35 4.64 1.36
CA THR A 77 7.11 3.74 0.22
C THR A 77 5.97 2.78 0.57
N PRO A 78 4.76 2.98 0.02
CA PRO A 78 3.65 2.04 0.23
C PRO A 78 4.04 0.62 -0.21
N PRO A 79 3.62 -0.42 0.52
CA PRO A 79 3.76 -1.80 0.07
C PRO A 79 3.08 -2.03 -1.27
N ASP A 80 3.69 -2.84 -2.17
CA ASP A 80 3.11 -3.15 -3.48
C ASP A 80 2.02 -4.23 -3.33
N GLY A 81 0.75 -3.86 -3.55
CA GLY A 81 -0.42 -4.74 -3.52
C GLY A 81 -0.86 -5.19 -4.92
N THR A 82 -0.03 -5.05 -5.96
CA THR A 82 -0.43 -5.44 -7.32
C THR A 82 -0.18 -6.93 -7.60
N LEU A 83 -0.83 -7.44 -8.66
CA LEU A 83 -0.51 -8.74 -9.23
C LEU A 83 0.63 -8.60 -10.26
N SER A 84 1.52 -9.58 -10.30
CA SER A 84 2.49 -9.78 -11.41
C SER A 84 1.95 -10.69 -12.51
N ALA A 85 0.94 -11.52 -12.22
CA ALA A 85 0.28 -12.37 -13.20
C ALA A 85 -1.15 -12.75 -12.77
N LEU A 86 -2.04 -12.88 -13.76
CA LEU A 86 -3.40 -13.39 -13.60
C LEU A 86 -3.77 -14.22 -14.83
N THR A 87 -4.25 -15.44 -14.59
CA THR A 87 -4.76 -16.33 -15.64
C THR A 87 -6.03 -17.05 -15.20
N ILE A 88 -6.92 -17.31 -16.17
CA ILE A 88 -8.10 -18.18 -15.99
C ILE A 88 -7.99 -19.31 -17.02
N GLY A 89 -7.32 -20.39 -16.64
CA GLY A 89 -6.99 -21.48 -17.54
C GLY A 89 -6.22 -21.00 -18.78
N ALA A 90 -6.71 -21.35 -19.96
CA ALA A 90 -6.17 -20.90 -21.24
C ALA A 90 -6.98 -19.73 -21.86
N LEU A 91 -7.88 -19.11 -21.10
CA LEU A 91 -8.71 -18.01 -21.59
C LEU A 91 -7.88 -16.76 -21.79
N THR A 92 -8.21 -15.98 -22.83
CA THR A 92 -7.60 -14.68 -23.07
C THR A 92 -8.40 -13.61 -22.32
N LEU A 93 -7.71 -12.84 -21.50
CA LEU A 93 -8.29 -11.67 -20.83
C LEU A 93 -8.36 -10.49 -21.81
N ASP A 94 -9.43 -9.73 -21.74
CA ASP A 94 -9.60 -8.46 -22.46
C ASP A 94 -9.86 -7.34 -21.45
N PRO A 95 -8.98 -6.34 -21.36
CA PRO A 95 -7.68 -6.26 -22.05
C PRO A 95 -6.70 -7.35 -21.60
N THR A 96 -5.60 -7.50 -22.35
CA THR A 96 -4.47 -8.37 -21.90
C THR A 96 -4.00 -7.92 -20.52
N PHE A 97 -3.64 -8.88 -19.66
CA PHE A 97 -3.25 -8.58 -18.27
C PHE A 97 -2.15 -7.50 -18.21
N ASP A 98 -2.42 -6.49 -17.41
CA ASP A 98 -1.50 -5.44 -16.98
C ASP A 98 -1.75 -5.16 -15.50
N LYS A 99 -0.67 -5.06 -14.69
CA LYS A 99 -0.77 -4.91 -13.23
C LYS A 99 -1.55 -3.67 -12.76
N ASP A 100 -1.58 -2.62 -13.59
CA ASP A 100 -2.24 -1.34 -13.31
C ASP A 100 -3.69 -1.29 -13.83
N THR A 101 -4.13 -2.35 -14.54
CA THR A 101 -5.52 -2.54 -14.98
C THR A 101 -6.23 -3.49 -14.02
N THR A 102 -7.38 -3.07 -13.51
CA THR A 102 -8.11 -3.82 -12.48
C THR A 102 -9.41 -4.47 -12.96
N GLU A 103 -9.80 -4.21 -14.21
CA GLU A 103 -11.05 -4.75 -14.80
C GLU A 103 -10.76 -5.50 -16.08
N TYR A 104 -11.26 -6.73 -16.17
CA TYR A 104 -11.09 -7.64 -17.30
C TYR A 104 -12.38 -8.34 -17.66
N THR A 105 -12.46 -8.76 -18.91
CA THR A 105 -13.52 -9.63 -19.40
C THR A 105 -12.93 -10.84 -20.09
N THR A 106 -13.65 -11.95 -20.11
CA THR A 106 -13.33 -13.14 -20.91
C THR A 106 -14.58 -13.97 -21.13
N SER A 107 -14.51 -14.95 -22.02
CA SER A 107 -15.62 -15.87 -22.28
C SER A 107 -15.15 -17.30 -22.39
N THR A 108 -16.04 -18.25 -22.06
CA THR A 108 -15.79 -19.69 -22.12
C THR A 108 -17.06 -20.49 -22.41
N THR A 109 -16.92 -21.70 -22.94
CA THR A 109 -17.96 -22.73 -22.98
C THR A 109 -17.65 -23.87 -22.01
N ASP A 110 -16.48 -23.83 -21.33
CA ASP A 110 -16.10 -24.81 -20.33
C ASP A 110 -16.96 -24.69 -19.07
N ALA A 111 -17.19 -25.79 -18.39
CA ALA A 111 -17.90 -25.78 -17.11
C ALA A 111 -17.08 -25.19 -15.96
N ALA A 112 -15.75 -25.20 -16.08
CA ALA A 112 -14.84 -24.70 -15.06
C ALA A 112 -13.47 -24.38 -15.67
N ASN A 113 -12.76 -23.40 -15.09
CA ASN A 113 -11.37 -23.08 -15.42
C ASN A 113 -10.57 -22.78 -14.15
N THR A 114 -9.30 -23.12 -14.17
CA THR A 114 -8.38 -22.82 -13.05
C THR A 114 -8.05 -21.34 -13.00
N ILE A 115 -8.19 -20.70 -11.85
CA ILE A 115 -7.78 -19.33 -11.62
C ILE A 115 -6.42 -19.33 -10.93
N THR A 116 -5.43 -18.65 -11.52
CA THR A 116 -4.11 -18.47 -10.91
C THR A 116 -3.74 -17.01 -10.90
N ALA A 117 -3.47 -16.49 -9.72
CA ALA A 117 -3.02 -15.12 -9.49
C ALA A 117 -1.68 -15.15 -8.74
N THR A 118 -0.74 -14.29 -9.13
CA THR A 118 0.56 -14.14 -8.48
C THR A 118 0.75 -12.69 -8.08
N ALA A 119 1.00 -12.43 -6.80
CA ALA A 119 1.30 -11.09 -6.32
C ALA A 119 2.68 -10.63 -6.80
N THR A 120 2.88 -9.33 -6.94
CA THR A 120 4.20 -8.73 -7.21
C THR A 120 5.12 -8.96 -6.02
N ASP A 121 4.64 -8.72 -4.81
CA ASP A 121 5.34 -9.08 -3.57
C ASP A 121 4.82 -10.44 -3.07
N THR A 122 5.54 -11.52 -3.44
CA THR A 122 5.14 -12.89 -3.09
C THR A 122 5.44 -13.26 -1.64
N GLU A 123 6.20 -12.44 -0.91
CA GLU A 123 6.60 -12.72 0.48
C GLU A 123 5.63 -12.13 1.49
N ASN A 124 5.07 -10.94 1.20
CA ASN A 124 4.27 -10.18 2.17
C ASN A 124 2.80 -10.03 1.75
N ALA A 125 2.48 -10.15 0.45
CA ALA A 125 1.12 -10.03 -0.01
C ALA A 125 0.32 -11.33 0.16
N THR A 126 -0.96 -11.19 0.47
CA THR A 126 -1.95 -12.26 0.48
C THR A 126 -2.95 -12.06 -0.64
N ILE A 127 -3.47 -13.16 -1.19
CA ILE A 127 -4.46 -13.16 -2.28
C ILE A 127 -5.70 -13.91 -1.84
N GLU A 128 -6.86 -13.26 -1.94
CA GLU A 128 -8.18 -13.86 -1.80
C GLU A 128 -8.87 -13.85 -3.17
N ILE A 129 -9.50 -14.96 -3.56
CA ILE A 129 -10.24 -15.08 -4.82
C ILE A 129 -11.68 -15.51 -4.52
N LEU A 130 -12.64 -14.76 -5.04
CA LEU A 130 -14.06 -15.07 -4.95
C LEU A 130 -14.65 -15.21 -6.36
N ASN A 131 -15.52 -16.19 -6.56
CA ASN A 131 -16.45 -16.27 -7.70
C ASN A 131 -17.87 -15.99 -7.19
N GLY A 132 -18.35 -14.77 -7.41
CA GLY A 132 -19.48 -14.23 -6.66
C GLY A 132 -19.18 -14.19 -5.17
N GLU A 133 -19.91 -14.98 -4.36
CA GLU A 133 -19.68 -15.09 -2.90
C GLU A 133 -18.89 -16.37 -2.54
N THR A 134 -18.50 -17.18 -3.51
CA THR A 134 -17.83 -18.46 -3.27
C THR A 134 -16.33 -18.30 -3.33
N GLU A 135 -15.64 -18.64 -2.25
CA GLU A 135 -14.18 -18.65 -2.19
C GLU A 135 -13.59 -19.71 -3.12
N VAL A 136 -12.56 -19.33 -3.88
CA VAL A 136 -11.80 -20.20 -4.78
C VAL A 136 -10.35 -20.20 -4.32
N THR A 137 -9.83 -21.39 -3.98
CA THR A 137 -8.40 -21.49 -3.66
C THR A 137 -7.55 -21.12 -4.89
N ASN A 138 -6.55 -20.29 -4.72
CA ASN A 138 -5.63 -19.90 -5.79
C ASN A 138 -4.96 -21.15 -6.40
N GLY A 139 -5.03 -21.27 -7.73
CA GLY A 139 -4.62 -22.47 -8.47
C GLY A 139 -5.68 -23.58 -8.57
N ALA A 140 -6.87 -23.40 -8.00
CA ALA A 140 -7.99 -24.32 -8.15
C ALA A 140 -8.95 -23.88 -9.27
N ALA A 141 -9.84 -24.81 -9.69
CA ALA A 141 -10.86 -24.52 -10.68
C ALA A 141 -12.09 -23.85 -10.05
N ALA A 142 -12.53 -22.75 -10.64
CA ALA A 142 -13.85 -22.15 -10.41
C ALA A 142 -14.86 -22.76 -11.39
N THR A 143 -16.09 -23.01 -10.94
CA THR A 143 -17.21 -23.47 -11.77
C THR A 143 -18.04 -22.28 -12.23
N TRP A 144 -18.50 -22.33 -13.48
CA TRP A 144 -19.25 -21.24 -14.10
C TRP A 144 -20.75 -21.57 -14.23
N ALA A 145 -21.57 -20.63 -13.80
CA ALA A 145 -23.00 -20.61 -14.17
C ALA A 145 -23.16 -20.05 -15.60
N GLU A 146 -24.25 -20.41 -16.30
CA GLU A 146 -24.58 -19.80 -17.58
C GLU A 146 -24.72 -18.27 -17.45
N GLY A 147 -24.16 -17.55 -18.42
CA GLY A 147 -24.11 -16.08 -18.41
C GLY A 147 -22.90 -15.53 -17.67
N GLU A 148 -23.06 -14.38 -17.04
CA GLU A 148 -21.96 -13.64 -16.38
C GLU A 148 -21.64 -14.20 -15.00
N ASN A 149 -20.35 -14.40 -14.73
CA ASN A 149 -19.78 -14.76 -13.45
C ASN A 149 -18.72 -13.69 -13.09
N ILE A 150 -18.83 -13.12 -11.92
CA ILE A 150 -17.91 -12.10 -11.45
C ILE A 150 -16.86 -12.74 -10.54
N VAL A 151 -15.61 -12.71 -10.99
CA VAL A 151 -14.46 -13.13 -10.18
C VAL A 151 -13.80 -11.89 -9.60
N THR A 152 -13.65 -11.86 -8.29
CA THR A 152 -12.95 -10.81 -7.56
C THR A 152 -11.66 -11.37 -6.97
N ILE A 153 -10.54 -10.73 -7.25
CA ILE A 153 -9.22 -11.10 -6.71
C ILE A 153 -8.75 -9.91 -5.86
N THR A 154 -8.69 -10.10 -4.55
CA THR A 154 -8.20 -9.09 -3.60
C THR A 154 -6.76 -9.41 -3.21
N VAL A 155 -5.86 -8.47 -3.48
CA VAL A 155 -4.46 -8.55 -3.05
C VAL A 155 -4.26 -7.59 -1.89
N THR A 156 -3.80 -8.09 -0.76
CA THR A 156 -3.50 -7.28 0.43
C THR A 156 -2.03 -7.39 0.79
N ASN A 157 -1.35 -6.25 0.86
CA ASN A 157 0.02 -6.15 1.32
C ASN A 157 0.13 -5.02 2.36
N GLY A 158 0.23 -5.39 3.64
CA GLY A 158 0.18 -4.43 4.74
C GLY A 158 -1.10 -3.58 4.69
N VAL A 159 -0.94 -2.28 4.48
CA VAL A 159 -2.06 -1.32 4.38
C VAL A 159 -2.59 -1.13 2.96
N THR A 160 -1.89 -1.67 1.96
CA THR A 160 -2.28 -1.55 0.56
C THR A 160 -3.19 -2.70 0.16
N VAL A 161 -4.35 -2.37 -0.41
CA VAL A 161 -5.31 -3.35 -0.94
C VAL A 161 -5.63 -2.98 -2.38
N VAL A 162 -5.45 -3.93 -3.30
CA VAL A 162 -5.83 -3.80 -4.71
C VAL A 162 -6.82 -4.89 -5.07
N VAL A 163 -7.90 -4.53 -5.76
CA VAL A 163 -8.94 -5.46 -6.15
C VAL A 163 -9.00 -5.53 -7.67
N TYR A 164 -8.85 -6.73 -8.22
CA TYR A 164 -9.04 -7.03 -9.64
C TYR A 164 -10.38 -7.72 -9.82
N THR A 165 -11.09 -7.35 -10.88
CA THR A 165 -12.38 -7.95 -11.24
C THR A 165 -12.29 -8.55 -12.63
N VAL A 166 -12.70 -9.81 -12.78
CA VAL A 166 -12.82 -10.48 -14.08
C VAL A 166 -14.26 -10.92 -14.29
N THR A 167 -14.90 -10.39 -15.33
CA THR A 167 -16.21 -10.88 -15.77
C THR A 167 -16.01 -12.04 -16.75
N VAL A 168 -16.38 -13.26 -16.32
CA VAL A 168 -16.33 -14.46 -17.14
C VAL A 168 -17.73 -14.77 -17.67
N THR A 169 -17.92 -14.64 -18.98
CA THR A 169 -19.19 -14.98 -19.62
C THR A 169 -19.17 -16.42 -20.12
N LYS A 170 -20.00 -17.28 -19.51
CA LYS A 170 -20.19 -18.66 -19.98
C LYS A 170 -21.31 -18.71 -21.02
N GLY A 171 -20.95 -19.17 -22.23
CA GLY A 171 -21.88 -19.50 -23.31
C GLY A 171 -22.39 -20.95 -23.20
N GLU A 172 -23.45 -21.22 -23.96
CA GLU A 172 -24.02 -22.57 -24.12
C GLU A 172 -23.03 -23.56 -24.78
#